data_37d0046e340b3ac2042a360487ff4b80
#
_entry.id   37d0046e340b3ac2042a360487ff4b80
#
_cell.length_a   1.000
_cell.length_b   1.000
_cell.length_c   1.000
_cell.angle_alpha   90.00
_cell.angle_beta   90.00
_cell.angle_gamma   90.00
#
_symmetry.space_group_name_H-M   'P 1'
#
loop_
_entity.id
_entity.type
_entity.pdbx_description
1 polymer ?
#
loop_
_entity_poly.entity_id
_entity_poly.type
_entity_poly.pdbx_seq_one_letter_code
_entity_poly.pdbx_strand_id
1 'polypeptide(L)'
;MLLAATGCTSTHQVSKHSDGYSRITEKVTGETVRVFLQNGQTMRLSNLYVGANSTKGTLAQGERKRFPTSELRKIEVVDHGTGFFQGAGLGLGSGLGSTLLLAMNQDSGLERDLAIIVGLAASVPMGLVGGIIGKIKGQKEVYRFPERSPKRNLTTAPSGRRTETVRRKEE
;
A
#
# COMPACT_ATOMS: atom_id res chain seq x y z
N MET A 1 -25.17 -11.94 8.76
CA MET A 1 -23.72 -12.17 8.89
C MET A 1 -23.00 -11.14 8.02
N LEU A 2 -22.49 -10.05 8.59
CA LEU A 2 -21.78 -8.99 7.87
C LEU A 2 -20.35 -9.48 7.63
N LEU A 3 -20.04 -9.93 6.43
CA LEU A 3 -18.68 -10.13 5.96
C LEU A 3 -18.04 -8.74 5.82
N ALA A 4 -17.28 -8.34 6.84
CA ALA A 4 -16.40 -7.19 6.75
C ALA A 4 -15.36 -7.51 5.68
N ALA A 5 -15.57 -7.02 4.45
CA ALA A 5 -14.58 -7.06 3.40
C ALA A 5 -13.41 -6.15 3.81
N THR A 6 -12.47 -6.71 4.54
CA THR A 6 -11.19 -6.06 4.83
C THR A 6 -10.44 -5.94 3.51
N GLY A 7 -10.35 -4.70 3.00
CA GLY A 7 -9.61 -4.44 1.78
C GLY A 7 -8.17 -4.96 1.93
N CYS A 8 -7.74 -5.80 1.00
CA CYS A 8 -6.38 -6.34 1.00
C CYS A 8 -5.38 -5.18 0.91
N THR A 9 -4.50 -5.05 1.90
CA THR A 9 -3.40 -4.09 1.89
C THR A 9 -2.12 -4.86 1.63
N SER A 10 -1.46 -4.57 0.51
CA SER A 10 -0.16 -5.13 0.18
C SER A 10 0.93 -4.20 0.69
N THR A 11 1.89 -4.72 1.46
CA THR A 11 3.00 -3.92 1.99
C THR A 11 4.31 -4.40 1.39
N HIS A 12 5.04 -3.49 0.74
CA HIS A 12 6.34 -3.73 0.14
C HIS A 12 7.42 -2.95 0.87
N GLN A 13 8.50 -3.62 1.25
CA GLN A 13 9.69 -2.92 1.74
C GLN A 13 10.56 -2.51 0.55
N VAL A 14 10.90 -1.23 0.51
CA VAL A 14 11.72 -0.68 -0.57
C VAL A 14 13.18 -0.91 -0.24
N SER A 15 13.86 -1.68 -1.11
CA SER A 15 15.32 -1.81 -1.05
C SER A 15 15.99 -0.51 -1.50
N LYS A 16 17.15 -0.18 -0.91
CA LYS A 16 17.93 1.01 -1.31
C LYS A 16 18.58 0.88 -2.69
N HIS A 17 18.38 -0.22 -3.39
CA HIS A 17 18.90 -0.42 -4.74
C HIS A 17 18.07 0.35 -5.77
N SER A 18 18.71 0.82 -6.82
CA SER A 18 18.11 1.61 -7.91
C SER A 18 16.85 0.98 -8.52
N ASP A 19 16.83 -0.34 -8.62
CA ASP A 19 15.72 -1.10 -9.22
C ASP A 19 14.42 -1.00 -8.41
N GLY A 20 14.52 -0.82 -7.09
CA GLY A 20 13.34 -0.61 -6.24
C GLY A 20 12.63 0.71 -6.52
N TYR A 21 13.38 1.76 -6.81
CA TYR A 21 12.81 3.09 -7.06
C TYR A 21 12.19 3.21 -8.45
N SER A 22 12.79 2.58 -9.47
CA SER A 22 12.25 2.59 -10.83
C SER A 22 10.90 1.86 -10.91
N ARG A 23 10.77 0.72 -10.26
CA ARG A 23 9.50 -0.04 -10.17
C ARG A 23 8.39 0.76 -9.50
N ILE A 24 8.71 1.48 -8.41
CA ILE A 24 7.74 2.33 -7.74
C ILE A 24 7.32 3.46 -8.68
N THR A 25 8.27 4.14 -9.33
CA THR A 25 7.98 5.23 -10.25
C THR A 25 7.06 4.79 -11.38
N GLU A 26 7.34 3.65 -12.01
CA GLU A 26 6.50 3.09 -13.08
C GLU A 26 5.06 2.87 -12.60
N LYS A 27 4.91 2.30 -11.41
CA LYS A 27 3.60 1.94 -10.85
C LYS A 27 2.78 3.15 -10.38
N VAL A 28 3.44 4.24 -9.96
CA VAL A 28 2.77 5.46 -9.48
C VAL A 28 2.62 6.54 -10.56
N THR A 29 3.17 6.31 -11.76
CA THR A 29 3.05 7.25 -12.89
C THR A 29 1.59 7.36 -13.32
N GLY A 30 1.08 8.59 -13.33
CA GLY A 30 -0.32 8.87 -13.66
C GLY A 30 -1.31 8.74 -12.49
N GLU A 31 -0.89 8.16 -11.37
CA GLU A 31 -1.75 7.97 -10.20
C GLU A 31 -1.57 9.10 -9.17
N THR A 32 -2.63 9.33 -8.39
CA THR A 32 -2.55 10.19 -7.21
C THR A 32 -2.20 9.37 -6.00
N VAL A 33 -1.04 9.63 -5.42
CA VAL A 33 -0.51 8.87 -4.30
C VAL A 33 -0.48 9.71 -3.03
N ARG A 34 -0.58 9.05 -1.89
CA ARG A 34 -0.39 9.67 -0.58
C ARG A 34 1.02 9.39 -0.09
N VAL A 35 1.79 10.46 0.11
CA VAL A 35 3.18 10.41 0.57
C VAL A 35 3.22 10.82 2.04
N PHE A 36 3.92 10.03 2.85
CA PHE A 36 4.17 10.28 4.26
C PHE A 36 5.66 10.50 4.46
N LEU A 37 6.01 11.62 5.05
CA LEU A 37 7.40 11.97 5.36
C LEU A 37 7.78 11.53 6.77
N GLN A 38 9.07 11.44 7.05
CA GLN A 38 9.59 11.07 8.38
C GLN A 38 9.26 12.10 9.45
N ASN A 39 9.07 13.36 9.08
CA ASN A 39 8.63 14.44 9.98
C ASN A 39 7.13 14.40 10.33
N GLY A 40 6.40 13.38 9.87
CA GLY A 40 4.96 13.22 10.10
C GLY A 40 4.07 13.95 9.10
N GLN A 41 4.61 14.77 8.21
CA GLN A 41 3.82 15.43 7.17
C GLN A 41 3.26 14.42 6.18
N THR A 42 2.03 14.67 5.73
CA THR A 42 1.36 13.86 4.70
C THR A 42 0.93 14.78 3.58
N MET A 43 1.20 14.37 2.34
CA MET A 43 0.79 15.12 1.15
C MET A 43 0.25 14.19 0.07
N ARG A 44 -0.64 14.71 -0.77
CA ARG A 44 -1.13 14.02 -1.97
C ARG A 44 -0.37 14.56 -3.18
N LEU A 45 0.27 13.69 -3.91
CA LEU A 45 1.06 14.02 -5.08
C LEU A 45 0.59 13.18 -6.27
N SER A 46 0.53 13.80 -7.43
CA SER A 46 0.38 13.14 -8.73
C SER A 46 1.71 13.17 -9.47
N ASN A 47 1.85 12.29 -10.47
CA ASN A 47 3.07 12.19 -11.28
C ASN A 47 4.33 12.08 -10.41
N LEU A 48 4.30 11.19 -9.43
CA LEU A 48 5.40 10.99 -8.50
C LEU A 48 6.55 10.28 -9.21
N TYR A 49 7.73 10.87 -9.15
CA TYR A 49 8.99 10.26 -9.55
C TYR A 49 9.86 10.04 -8.33
N VAL A 50 10.22 8.79 -8.07
CA VAL A 50 11.07 8.39 -6.93
C VAL A 50 12.45 8.05 -7.44
N GLY A 51 13.43 8.92 -7.20
CA GLY A 51 14.84 8.66 -7.50
C GLY A 51 15.62 8.28 -6.24
N ALA A 52 16.85 7.81 -6.42
CA ALA A 52 17.71 7.39 -5.30
C ALA A 52 17.95 8.51 -4.28
N ASN A 53 18.16 9.74 -4.75
CA ASN A 53 18.52 10.88 -3.91
C ASN A 53 17.36 11.88 -3.73
N SER A 54 16.48 12.01 -4.71
CA SER A 54 15.39 12.99 -4.67
C SER A 54 14.11 12.43 -5.27
N THR A 55 13.01 12.79 -4.65
CA THR A 55 11.65 12.50 -5.09
C THR A 55 11.00 13.79 -5.56
N LYS A 56 10.26 13.71 -6.65
CA LYS A 56 9.54 14.84 -7.25
C LYS A 56 8.09 14.43 -7.47
N GLY A 57 7.16 15.36 -7.29
CA GLY A 57 5.75 15.14 -7.57
C GLY A 57 5.02 16.46 -7.70
N THR A 58 3.77 16.40 -8.17
CA THR A 58 2.92 17.57 -8.35
C THR A 58 1.78 17.51 -7.34
N LEU A 59 1.61 18.58 -6.57
CA LEU A 59 0.46 18.76 -5.67
C LEU A 59 -0.83 18.94 -6.48
N ALA A 60 -1.98 18.71 -5.85
CA ALA A 60 -3.30 18.91 -6.47
C ALA A 60 -3.51 20.33 -7.03
N GLN A 61 -2.78 21.31 -6.50
CA GLN A 61 -2.82 22.72 -6.95
C GLN A 61 -1.88 23.00 -8.15
N GLY A 62 -1.22 21.99 -8.72
CA GLY A 62 -0.27 22.13 -9.82
C GLY A 62 1.16 22.49 -9.40
N GLU A 63 1.41 22.76 -8.11
CA GLU A 63 2.74 23.09 -7.60
C GLU A 63 3.65 21.85 -7.64
N ARG A 64 4.85 21.99 -8.18
CA ARG A 64 5.86 20.93 -8.18
C ARG A 64 6.63 20.95 -6.87
N LYS A 65 6.59 19.83 -6.16
CA LYS A 65 7.38 19.61 -4.94
C LYS A 65 8.56 18.69 -5.22
N ARG A 66 9.70 19.03 -4.62
CA ARG A 66 10.91 18.21 -4.62
C ARG A 66 11.43 18.10 -3.20
N PHE A 67 11.77 16.88 -2.78
CA PHE A 67 12.32 16.61 -1.46
C PHE A 67 13.27 15.42 -1.51
N PRO A 68 14.17 15.28 -0.53
CA PRO A 68 15.09 14.16 -0.46
C PRO A 68 14.34 12.83 -0.28
N THR A 69 14.72 11.80 -1.02
CA THR A 69 14.11 10.46 -0.89
C THR A 69 14.32 9.88 0.52
N SER A 70 15.38 10.31 1.21
CA SER A 70 15.65 9.93 2.60
C SER A 70 14.63 10.45 3.62
N GLU A 71 13.80 11.42 3.25
CA GLU A 71 12.70 11.92 4.09
C GLU A 71 11.41 11.12 3.90
N LEU A 72 11.35 10.23 2.90
CA LEU A 72 10.20 9.36 2.71
C LEU A 72 10.14 8.31 3.82
N ARG A 73 8.95 8.19 4.41
CA ARG A 73 8.60 7.11 5.34
C ARG A 73 7.82 6.03 4.63
N LYS A 74 6.76 6.40 3.92
CA LYS A 74 5.93 5.49 3.13
C LYS A 74 5.20 6.20 2.00
N ILE A 75 4.87 5.46 0.97
CA ILE A 75 3.98 5.87 -0.11
C ILE A 75 2.78 4.91 -0.10
N GLU A 76 1.57 5.45 -0.13
CA GLU A 76 0.34 4.70 -0.29
C GLU A 76 -0.24 4.98 -1.68
N VAL A 77 -0.45 3.93 -2.44
CA VAL A 77 -1.10 3.95 -3.76
C VAL A 77 -2.43 3.26 -3.62
N VAL A 78 -3.48 3.81 -4.21
CA VAL A 78 -4.79 3.16 -4.28
C VAL A 78 -5.00 2.72 -5.72
N ASP A 79 -4.84 1.44 -5.97
CA ASP A 79 -5.11 0.84 -7.27
C ASP A 79 -6.59 0.51 -7.41
N HIS A 80 -7.29 1.33 -8.18
CA HIS A 80 -8.72 1.17 -8.45
C HIS A 80 -9.00 0.06 -9.48
N GLY A 81 -8.04 -0.23 -10.36
CA GLY A 81 -8.18 -1.29 -11.37
C GLY A 81 -8.18 -2.67 -10.73
N THR A 82 -7.17 -2.95 -9.93
CA THR A 82 -7.07 -4.23 -9.21
C THR A 82 -8.25 -4.42 -8.25
N GLY A 83 -8.71 -3.36 -7.60
CA GLY A 83 -9.89 -3.39 -6.75
C GLY A 83 -11.15 -3.82 -7.50
N PHE A 84 -11.34 -3.33 -8.74
CA PHE A 84 -12.47 -3.73 -9.57
C PHE A 84 -12.45 -5.24 -9.87
N PHE A 85 -11.33 -5.78 -10.34
CA PHE A 85 -11.24 -7.20 -10.69
C PHE A 85 -11.41 -8.12 -9.47
N GLN A 86 -10.89 -7.75 -8.32
CA GLN A 86 -11.10 -8.49 -7.09
C GLN A 86 -12.56 -8.47 -6.64
N GLY A 87 -13.21 -7.31 -6.68
CA GLY A 87 -14.62 -7.18 -6.35
C GLY A 87 -15.53 -7.93 -7.32
N ALA A 88 -15.26 -7.86 -8.63
CA ALA A 88 -16.00 -8.59 -9.65
C ALA A 88 -15.82 -10.11 -9.47
N GLY A 89 -14.59 -10.59 -9.22
CA GLY A 89 -14.32 -12.00 -8.98
C GLY A 89 -15.04 -12.54 -7.75
N LEU A 90 -15.07 -11.79 -6.66
CA LEU A 90 -15.81 -12.16 -5.45
C LEU A 90 -17.33 -12.15 -5.70
N GLY A 91 -17.87 -11.17 -6.44
CA GLY A 91 -19.27 -11.09 -6.79
C GLY A 91 -19.72 -12.25 -7.69
N LEU A 92 -18.97 -12.55 -8.74
CA LEU A 92 -19.20 -13.70 -9.62
C LEU A 92 -19.05 -15.03 -8.86
N GLY A 93 -17.99 -15.18 -8.09
CA GLY A 93 -17.71 -16.41 -7.34
C GLY A 93 -18.79 -16.72 -6.31
N SER A 94 -19.31 -15.71 -5.61
CA SER A 94 -20.42 -15.91 -4.66
C SER A 94 -21.73 -16.26 -5.36
N GLY A 95 -22.01 -15.65 -6.51
CA GLY A 95 -23.19 -15.95 -7.33
C GLY A 95 -23.14 -17.39 -7.87
N LEU A 96 -22.04 -17.80 -8.47
CA LEU A 96 -21.85 -19.16 -8.98
C LEU A 96 -21.84 -20.20 -7.86
N GLY A 97 -21.19 -19.92 -6.74
CA GLY A 97 -21.15 -20.84 -5.59
C GLY A 97 -22.54 -21.10 -4.99
N SER A 98 -23.36 -20.06 -4.83
CA SER A 98 -24.72 -20.21 -4.34
C SER A 98 -25.61 -20.99 -5.33
N THR A 99 -25.45 -20.76 -6.63
CA THR A 99 -26.16 -21.50 -7.68
C THR A 99 -25.80 -22.98 -7.66
N LEU A 100 -24.51 -23.31 -7.54
CA LEU A 100 -24.06 -24.69 -7.48
C LEU A 100 -24.65 -25.42 -6.27
N LEU A 101 -24.64 -24.78 -5.10
CA LEU A 101 -25.23 -25.34 -3.88
C LEU A 101 -26.73 -25.60 -4.03
N LEU A 102 -27.47 -24.70 -4.66
CA LEU A 102 -28.89 -24.88 -4.94
C LEU A 102 -29.13 -26.04 -5.93
N ALA A 103 -28.33 -26.10 -7.01
CA ALA A 103 -28.45 -27.15 -8.01
C ALA A 103 -28.11 -28.56 -7.46
N MET A 104 -27.22 -28.65 -6.49
CA MET A 104 -26.87 -29.93 -5.84
C MET A 104 -27.97 -30.46 -4.91
N ASN A 105 -28.90 -29.60 -4.48
CA ASN A 105 -29.96 -29.97 -3.54
C ASN A 105 -31.30 -30.23 -4.24
N GLN A 106 -31.31 -30.31 -5.59
CA GLN A 106 -32.53 -30.57 -6.40
C GLN A 106 -32.45 -31.94 -7.07
N ASP A 107 -33.50 -32.74 -6.88
CA ASP A 107 -33.57 -34.12 -7.36
C ASP A 107 -34.08 -34.21 -8.83
N SER A 108 -34.74 -33.19 -9.36
CA SER A 108 -35.30 -33.20 -10.75
C SER A 108 -34.36 -32.52 -11.74
N GLY A 109 -34.18 -33.14 -12.91
CA GLY A 109 -33.29 -32.60 -13.97
C GLY A 109 -33.70 -31.21 -14.47
N LEU A 110 -35.01 -30.98 -14.66
CA LEU A 110 -35.54 -29.72 -15.16
C LEU A 110 -35.35 -28.55 -14.18
N GLU A 111 -35.61 -28.81 -12.89
CA GLU A 111 -35.45 -27.79 -11.85
C GLU A 111 -33.96 -27.45 -11.64
N ARG A 112 -33.07 -28.40 -11.77
CA ARG A 112 -31.64 -28.21 -11.74
C ARG A 112 -31.16 -27.33 -12.88
N ASP A 113 -31.59 -27.59 -14.10
CA ASP A 113 -31.23 -26.81 -15.30
C ASP A 113 -31.72 -25.37 -15.18
N LEU A 114 -32.92 -25.17 -14.68
CA LEU A 114 -33.52 -23.86 -14.48
C LEU A 114 -32.77 -23.09 -13.38
N ALA A 115 -32.40 -23.74 -12.29
CA ALA A 115 -31.60 -23.15 -11.22
C ALA A 115 -30.23 -22.69 -11.73
N ILE A 116 -29.58 -23.48 -12.59
CA ILE A 116 -28.28 -23.09 -13.20
C ILE A 116 -28.44 -21.87 -14.08
N ILE A 117 -29.47 -21.82 -14.97
CA ILE A 117 -29.70 -20.70 -15.87
C ILE A 117 -29.98 -19.42 -15.08
N VAL A 118 -30.89 -19.47 -14.11
CA VAL A 118 -31.24 -18.33 -13.25
C VAL A 118 -30.04 -17.86 -12.44
N GLY A 119 -29.27 -18.79 -11.90
CA GLY A 119 -28.10 -18.48 -11.11
C GLY A 119 -26.97 -17.82 -11.94
N LEU A 120 -26.74 -18.32 -13.16
CA LEU A 120 -25.83 -17.67 -14.10
C LEU A 120 -26.28 -16.26 -14.46
N ALA A 121 -27.57 -16.08 -14.76
CA ALA A 121 -28.12 -14.77 -15.05
C ALA A 121 -28.02 -13.81 -13.87
N ALA A 122 -28.17 -14.27 -12.64
CA ALA A 122 -28.04 -13.46 -11.43
C ALA A 122 -26.57 -13.17 -11.05
N SER A 123 -25.63 -14.03 -11.43
CA SER A 123 -24.20 -13.85 -11.09
C SER A 123 -23.57 -12.65 -11.81
N VAL A 124 -24.02 -12.35 -13.03
CA VAL A 124 -23.48 -11.21 -13.82
C VAL A 124 -23.73 -9.86 -13.13
N PRO A 125 -24.96 -9.47 -12.74
CA PRO A 125 -25.17 -8.23 -11.98
C PRO A 125 -24.44 -8.23 -10.63
N MET A 126 -24.34 -9.36 -9.94
CA MET A 126 -23.55 -9.46 -8.70
C MET A 126 -22.07 -9.20 -8.93
N GLY A 127 -21.51 -9.70 -10.02
CA GLY A 127 -20.14 -9.41 -10.43
C GLY A 127 -19.90 -7.93 -10.73
N LEU A 128 -20.84 -7.29 -11.43
CA LEU A 128 -20.76 -5.85 -11.73
C LEU A 128 -20.85 -5.01 -10.45
N VAL A 129 -21.79 -5.28 -9.56
CA VAL A 129 -21.92 -4.58 -8.28
C VAL A 129 -20.66 -4.79 -7.42
N GLY A 130 -20.16 -6.02 -7.34
CA GLY A 130 -18.91 -6.32 -6.65
C GLY A 130 -17.72 -5.57 -7.23
N GLY A 131 -17.64 -5.51 -8.57
CA GLY A 131 -16.61 -4.75 -9.29
C GLY A 131 -16.66 -3.26 -8.99
N ILE A 132 -17.84 -2.64 -9.02
CA ILE A 132 -18.02 -1.22 -8.71
C ILE A 132 -17.60 -0.92 -7.27
N ILE A 133 -18.03 -1.73 -6.31
CA ILE A 133 -17.64 -1.58 -4.90
C ILE A 133 -16.11 -1.76 -4.74
N GLY A 134 -15.54 -2.75 -5.43
CA GLY A 134 -14.09 -3.00 -5.42
C GLY A 134 -13.32 -1.83 -6.02
N LYS A 135 -13.82 -1.23 -7.12
CA LYS A 135 -13.22 -0.03 -7.73
C LYS A 135 -13.26 1.18 -6.80
N ILE A 136 -14.38 1.41 -6.10
CA ILE A 136 -14.52 2.53 -5.15
C ILE A 136 -13.55 2.38 -3.97
N LYS A 137 -13.45 1.17 -3.41
CA LYS A 137 -12.54 0.90 -2.29
C LYS A 137 -11.08 0.88 -2.73
N GLY A 138 -10.78 0.36 -3.92
CA GLY A 138 -9.43 0.14 -4.43
C GLY A 138 -8.62 -0.85 -3.59
N GLN A 139 -7.53 -1.32 -4.13
CA GLN A 139 -6.50 -2.06 -3.39
C GLN A 139 -5.45 -1.07 -2.90
N LYS A 140 -5.12 -1.12 -1.61
CA LYS A 140 -4.06 -0.28 -1.06
C LYS A 140 -2.72 -0.99 -1.17
N GLU A 141 -1.78 -0.36 -1.84
CA GLU A 141 -0.38 -0.76 -1.83
C GLU A 141 0.44 0.23 -1.02
N VAL A 142 1.23 -0.29 -0.11
CA VAL A 142 2.04 0.51 0.81
C VAL A 142 3.51 0.18 0.59
N TYR A 143 4.27 1.16 0.12
CA TYR A 143 5.73 1.08 -0.02
C TYR A 143 6.37 1.72 1.19
N ARG A 144 7.08 0.95 2.00
CA ARG A 144 7.80 1.43 3.20
C ARG A 144 9.26 1.64 2.88
N PHE A 145 9.75 2.82 3.20
CA PHE A 145 11.15 3.19 3.10
C PHE A 145 11.85 2.91 4.43
N PRO A 146 13.13 2.55 4.40
CA PRO A 146 13.88 2.31 5.62
C PRO A 146 13.91 3.58 6.47
N GLU A 147 13.54 3.44 7.73
CA GLU A 147 13.63 4.55 8.68
C GLU A 147 15.10 4.98 8.83
N ARG A 148 15.32 6.27 8.84
CA ARG A 148 16.63 6.82 9.19
C ARG A 148 16.84 6.51 10.66
N SER A 149 17.74 5.55 10.99
CA SER A 149 18.16 5.39 12.38
C SER A 149 18.51 6.77 12.93
N PRO A 150 17.88 7.20 14.04
CA PRO A 150 18.30 8.45 14.66
C PRO A 150 19.81 8.34 14.86
N LYS A 151 20.56 9.29 14.29
CA LYS A 151 22.00 9.38 14.58
C LYS A 151 22.08 9.40 16.09
N ARG A 152 22.52 8.30 16.68
CA ARG A 152 22.93 8.27 18.08
C ARG A 152 23.96 9.39 18.20
N ASN A 153 23.52 10.52 18.72
CA ASN A 153 24.46 11.53 19.18
C ASN A 153 25.29 10.79 20.22
N LEU A 154 26.43 10.29 19.78
CA LEU A 154 27.51 9.92 20.69
C LEU A 154 27.82 11.24 21.40
N THR A 155 27.10 11.49 22.48
CA THR A 155 27.48 12.48 23.47
C THR A 155 28.91 12.10 23.84
N THR A 156 29.83 12.89 23.32
CA THR A 156 31.23 12.83 23.65
C THR A 156 31.29 12.84 25.17
N ALA A 157 31.58 11.67 25.76
CA ALA A 157 31.83 11.58 27.21
C ALA A 157 32.85 12.65 27.53
N PRO A 158 32.65 13.49 28.57
CA PRO A 158 33.63 14.48 28.94
C PRO A 158 34.92 13.73 29.28
N SER A 159 35.93 13.99 28.46
CA SER A 159 37.30 13.53 28.69
C SER A 159 37.69 13.87 30.14
N GLY A 160 37.67 12.86 30.98
CA GLY A 160 38.09 12.99 32.38
C GLY A 160 39.47 13.61 32.44
N ARG A 161 39.51 14.83 32.92
CA ARG A 161 40.72 15.57 33.25
C ARG A 161 41.49 14.74 34.29
N ARG A 162 42.50 14.01 33.83
CA ARG A 162 43.47 13.29 34.66
C ARG A 162 44.30 14.34 35.42
N THR A 163 43.92 14.59 36.65
CA THR A 163 44.75 15.38 37.59
C THR A 163 45.99 14.58 37.89
N GLU A 164 47.07 14.96 37.26
CA GLU A 164 48.41 14.46 37.52
C GLU A 164 48.89 15.09 38.82
N THR A 165 48.88 14.28 39.90
CA THR A 165 49.38 14.66 41.21
C THR A 165 50.90 14.63 41.15
N VAL A 166 51.51 15.81 40.98
CA VAL A 166 52.92 16.02 41.10
C VAL A 166 53.30 15.81 42.56
N ARG A 167 53.98 14.69 42.88
CA ARG A 167 54.51 14.37 44.16
C ARG A 167 55.88 15.06 44.26
N ARG A 168 55.88 16.20 44.94
CA ARG A 168 57.13 16.90 45.33
C ARG A 168 57.84 16.06 46.38
N LYS A 169 59.00 15.54 46.08
CA LYS A 169 60.01 15.04 47.09
C LYS A 169 60.76 16.24 47.59
N GLU A 170 60.65 16.47 48.87
CA GLU A 170 61.58 17.31 49.62
C GLU A 170 62.78 16.43 50.08
N GLU A 171 63.96 16.92 49.76
CA GLU A 171 65.18 16.73 50.51
C GLU A 171 65.64 18.09 51.00
#